data_19d63b648e0974f04c9459e0f01f5cc0
#
_entry.id   19d63b648e0974f04c9459e0f01f5cc0
#
_cell.length_a   1.000
_cell.length_b   1.000
_cell.length_c   1.000
_cell.angle_alpha   90.00
_cell.angle_beta   90.00
_cell.angle_gamma   90.00
#
_symmetry.space_group_name_H-M   'P 1'
#
loop_
_entity.id
_entity.type
_entity.pdbx_description
1 polymer ?
#
loop_
_entity_poly.entity_id
_entity_poly.type
_entity_poly.pdbx_seq_one_letter_code
_entity_poly.pdbx_strand_id
1 'polypeptide(L)'
;MGPSFFSVDADAPTFPAALRQLPKPPVSLWISGRLPADGERLLAIVGSRAASIAGCGLAGRLARAAVGVGLGVVSGGALGIDAAAHQGALDAGGATFVVLGCGIDVVYPDRHAKLFAAAVDAGGIISEYGPGRKPHPGQFPVRNRIVAALAEATLVVEAKRASGALITARRARELGRRVLAVPGSPGTDELCASGVARPVADERELLAALAGVEAAPAAVPASLGPLVAALRSGAARPIDLALRMGATLPEVLAGLAEAELSGWARRLPGGRFEVLRAN
;
A
#
# COMPACT_ATOMS: atom_id res chain seq x y z
N MET A 1 1.99 -31.35 -9.65
CA MET A 1 1.52 -31.46 -8.26
C MET A 1 0.74 -30.19 -7.97
N GLY A 2 -0.50 -30.31 -7.41
CA GLY A 2 -1.26 -29.15 -6.94
C GLY A 2 -0.50 -28.46 -5.80
N PRO A 3 -0.79 -27.18 -5.49
CA PRO A 3 -0.15 -26.48 -4.39
C PRO A 3 -0.41 -27.25 -3.09
N SER A 4 0.67 -27.59 -2.38
CA SER A 4 0.54 -28.21 -1.06
C SER A 4 0.11 -27.13 -0.07
N PHE A 5 -0.92 -27.42 0.73
CA PHE A 5 -1.36 -26.57 1.81
C PHE A 5 -1.64 -27.41 3.06
N PHE A 6 -1.59 -26.77 4.21
CA PHE A 6 -1.86 -27.38 5.51
C PHE A 6 -2.68 -26.42 6.37
N SER A 7 -3.23 -26.91 7.48
CA SER A 7 -3.94 -26.07 8.45
C SER A 7 -3.18 -25.96 9.77
N VAL A 8 -3.34 -24.81 10.42
CA VAL A 8 -2.80 -24.52 11.76
C VAL A 8 -3.95 -24.01 12.62
N ASP A 9 -4.22 -24.66 13.71
CA ASP A 9 -5.28 -24.27 14.67
C ASP A 9 -4.79 -23.16 15.60
N ALA A 10 -5.73 -22.39 16.16
CA ALA A 10 -5.43 -21.21 16.96
C ALA A 10 -4.61 -21.48 18.24
N ASP A 11 -4.65 -22.71 18.78
CA ASP A 11 -3.89 -23.17 19.95
C ASP A 11 -2.47 -23.63 19.60
N ALA A 12 -2.18 -23.90 18.33
CA ALA A 12 -0.85 -24.34 17.90
C ALA A 12 0.23 -23.28 18.19
N PRO A 13 1.42 -23.66 18.69
CA PRO A 13 2.49 -22.71 18.98
C PRO A 13 2.88 -21.82 17.78
N THR A 14 2.80 -22.35 16.57
CA THR A 14 3.12 -21.65 15.32
C THR A 14 2.05 -20.67 14.84
N PHE A 15 0.87 -20.64 15.51
CA PHE A 15 -0.18 -19.70 15.13
C PHE A 15 0.23 -18.26 15.51
N PRO A 16 0.12 -17.27 14.62
CA PRO A 16 0.60 -15.91 14.88
C PRO A 16 -0.07 -15.28 16.11
N ALA A 17 0.70 -14.87 17.10
CA ALA A 17 0.22 -14.28 18.34
C ALA A 17 -0.66 -13.04 18.11
N ALA A 18 -0.34 -12.24 17.09
CA ALA A 18 -1.12 -11.07 16.70
C ALA A 18 -2.58 -11.40 16.30
N LEU A 19 -2.81 -12.57 15.74
CA LEU A 19 -4.16 -13.00 15.33
C LEU A 19 -4.98 -13.52 16.52
N ARG A 20 -4.35 -14.06 17.57
CA ARG A 20 -5.03 -14.44 18.80
C ARG A 20 -5.63 -13.25 19.55
N GLN A 21 -5.01 -12.06 19.37
CA GLN A 21 -5.45 -10.81 20.01
C GLN A 21 -6.63 -10.14 19.31
N LEU A 22 -7.06 -10.65 18.16
CA LEU A 22 -8.23 -10.11 17.47
C LEU A 22 -9.52 -10.31 18.31
N PRO A 23 -10.48 -9.38 18.26
CA PRO A 23 -11.78 -9.55 18.92
C PRO A 23 -12.54 -10.81 18.46
N LYS A 24 -12.28 -11.25 17.23
CA LYS A 24 -12.77 -12.50 16.64
C LYS A 24 -11.59 -13.21 15.98
N PRO A 25 -10.79 -13.97 16.75
CA PRO A 25 -9.65 -14.69 16.19
C PRO A 25 -10.12 -15.76 15.18
N PRO A 26 -9.33 -16.03 14.12
CA PRO A 26 -9.56 -17.22 13.31
C PRO A 26 -9.41 -18.48 14.18
N VAL A 27 -10.31 -19.44 14.02
CA VAL A 27 -10.22 -20.74 14.72
C VAL A 27 -9.06 -21.56 14.17
N SER A 28 -8.85 -21.48 12.86
CA SER A 28 -7.74 -22.10 12.15
C SER A 28 -7.34 -21.27 10.94
N LEU A 29 -6.14 -21.48 10.45
CA LEU A 29 -5.64 -20.91 9.20
C LEU A 29 -5.18 -22.03 8.27
N TRP A 30 -5.49 -21.87 6.99
CA TRP A 30 -4.97 -22.67 5.90
C TRP A 30 -3.81 -21.94 5.26
N ILE A 31 -2.69 -22.61 5.02
CA ILE A 31 -1.43 -22.05 4.58
C ILE A 31 -0.89 -22.80 3.39
N SER A 32 -0.43 -22.07 2.37
CA SER A 32 0.44 -22.57 1.32
C SER A 32 1.75 -21.77 1.38
N GLY A 33 2.90 -22.41 1.44
CA GLY A 33 4.16 -21.82 1.82
C GLY A 33 4.37 -21.83 3.34
N ARG A 34 4.63 -20.67 3.95
CA ARG A 34 4.84 -20.54 5.40
C ARG A 34 3.96 -19.45 6.04
N LEU A 35 3.87 -19.46 7.34
CA LEU A 35 3.41 -18.31 8.14
C LEU A 35 4.55 -17.31 8.37
N PRO A 36 4.22 -16.03 8.68
CA PRO A 36 5.22 -15.12 9.23
C PRO A 36 5.86 -15.72 10.48
N ALA A 37 7.18 -15.63 10.58
CA ALA A 37 7.92 -16.07 11.76
C ALA A 37 7.63 -15.14 12.95
N ASP A 38 7.83 -15.63 14.18
CA ASP A 38 7.76 -14.79 15.35
C ASP A 38 8.79 -13.66 15.28
N GLY A 39 8.34 -12.43 15.48
CA GLY A 39 9.17 -11.25 15.35
C GLY A 39 9.41 -10.78 13.91
N GLU A 40 8.92 -11.48 12.88
CA GLU A 40 9.01 -11.02 11.50
C GLU A 40 8.17 -9.75 11.32
N ARG A 41 8.83 -8.66 10.94
CA ARG A 41 8.19 -7.36 10.77
C ARG A 41 7.52 -7.27 9.41
N LEU A 42 6.25 -6.88 9.39
CA LEU A 42 5.48 -6.77 8.15
C LEU A 42 4.86 -5.38 8.00
N LEU A 43 4.84 -4.89 6.76
CA LEU A 43 4.07 -3.73 6.34
C LEU A 43 2.85 -4.20 5.54
N ALA A 44 1.64 -3.83 5.97
CA ALA A 44 0.46 -3.99 5.14
C ALA A 44 0.40 -2.86 4.10
N ILE A 45 0.33 -3.20 2.81
CA ILE A 45 0.16 -2.23 1.73
C ILE A 45 -1.14 -2.56 1.01
N VAL A 46 -2.09 -1.63 1.05
CA VAL A 46 -3.44 -1.84 0.52
C VAL A 46 -3.92 -0.63 -0.29
N GLY A 47 -4.91 -0.85 -1.17
CA GLY A 47 -5.46 0.27 -1.91
C GLY A 47 -6.52 -0.12 -2.94
N SER A 48 -6.68 0.75 -3.92
CA SER A 48 -7.65 0.63 -5.01
C SER A 48 -7.37 -0.59 -5.88
N ARG A 49 -8.44 -1.33 -6.23
CA ARG A 49 -8.39 -2.41 -7.24
C ARG A 49 -8.29 -1.86 -8.66
N ALA A 50 -8.79 -0.65 -8.89
CA ALA A 50 -8.68 0.10 -10.13
C ALA A 50 -7.74 1.30 -9.92
N ALA A 51 -6.53 1.00 -9.45
CA ALA A 51 -5.50 1.99 -9.17
C ALA A 51 -4.94 2.60 -10.44
N SER A 52 -4.45 3.82 -10.33
CA SER A 52 -3.69 4.49 -11.38
C SER A 52 -2.35 3.78 -11.63
N ILE A 53 -1.78 3.96 -12.82
CA ILE A 53 -0.43 3.46 -13.15
C ILE A 53 0.59 4.05 -12.17
N ALA A 54 0.48 5.33 -11.85
CA ALA A 54 1.34 6.00 -10.88
C ALA A 54 1.20 5.42 -9.48
N GLY A 55 -0.04 5.14 -9.03
CA GLY A 55 -0.32 4.51 -7.73
C GLY A 55 0.27 3.09 -7.63
N CYS A 56 0.12 2.27 -8.68
CA CYS A 56 0.74 0.95 -8.74
C CYS A 56 2.27 1.04 -8.72
N GLY A 57 2.87 1.96 -9.51
CA GLY A 57 4.31 2.19 -9.52
C GLY A 57 4.84 2.62 -8.15
N LEU A 58 4.14 3.52 -7.46
CA LEU A 58 4.49 3.95 -6.12
C LEU A 58 4.36 2.82 -5.10
N ALA A 59 3.28 2.04 -5.13
CA ALA A 59 3.11 0.88 -4.24
C ALA A 59 4.26 -0.12 -4.36
N GLY A 60 4.70 -0.42 -5.58
CA GLY A 60 5.86 -1.28 -5.82
C GLY A 60 7.16 -0.70 -5.28
N ARG A 61 7.41 0.62 -5.44
CA ARG A 61 8.61 1.26 -4.87
C ARG A 61 8.59 1.26 -3.35
N LEU A 62 7.45 1.59 -2.73
CA LEU A 62 7.28 1.58 -1.28
C LEU A 62 7.46 0.18 -0.68
N ALA A 63 6.98 -0.86 -1.38
CA ALA A 63 7.21 -2.25 -1.00
C ALA A 63 8.70 -2.61 -1.03
N ARG A 64 9.42 -2.25 -2.12
CA ARG A 64 10.88 -2.45 -2.20
C ARG A 64 11.64 -1.73 -1.10
N ALA A 65 11.26 -0.48 -0.80
CA ALA A 65 11.88 0.28 0.28
C ALA A 65 11.67 -0.39 1.66
N ALA A 66 10.47 -0.91 1.93
CA ALA A 66 10.17 -1.64 3.15
C ALA A 66 11.03 -2.93 3.26
N VAL A 67 11.15 -3.70 2.17
CA VAL A 67 12.02 -4.87 2.11
C VAL A 67 13.48 -4.50 2.38
N GLY A 68 13.95 -3.38 1.81
CA GLY A 68 15.33 -2.89 2.01
C GLY A 68 15.69 -2.59 3.48
N VAL A 69 14.71 -2.43 4.35
CA VAL A 69 14.90 -2.24 5.81
C VAL A 69 14.41 -3.44 6.63
N GLY A 70 14.28 -4.60 6.01
CA GLY A 70 13.98 -5.86 6.67
C GLY A 70 12.51 -6.10 6.99
N LEU A 71 11.56 -5.39 6.35
CA LEU A 71 10.14 -5.71 6.48
C LEU A 71 9.68 -6.59 5.32
N GLY A 72 8.86 -7.60 5.61
CA GLY A 72 8.06 -8.25 4.58
C GLY A 72 6.79 -7.44 4.27
N VAL A 73 6.10 -7.83 3.20
CA VAL A 73 4.83 -7.21 2.80
C VAL A 73 3.67 -8.17 3.03
N VAL A 74 2.57 -7.68 3.59
CA VAL A 74 1.31 -8.41 3.66
C VAL A 74 0.20 -7.63 2.96
N SER A 75 -0.60 -8.31 2.15
CA SER A 75 -1.76 -7.69 1.48
C SER A 75 -2.85 -8.70 1.14
N GLY A 76 -3.89 -8.22 0.50
CA GLY A 76 -5.06 -9.03 0.17
C GLY A 76 -5.00 -9.77 -1.15
N GLY A 77 -3.99 -9.56 -1.96
CA GLY A 77 -3.87 -10.18 -3.28
C GLY A 77 -4.89 -9.67 -4.31
N ALA A 78 -5.54 -8.54 -4.08
CA ALA A 78 -6.46 -7.93 -5.02
C ALA A 78 -5.71 -7.32 -6.24
N LEU A 79 -6.48 -6.93 -7.27
CA LEU A 79 -5.96 -6.16 -8.39
C LEU A 79 -5.42 -4.79 -7.90
N GLY A 80 -4.58 -4.15 -8.70
CA GLY A 80 -4.09 -2.79 -8.45
C GLY A 80 -3.02 -2.75 -7.36
N ILE A 81 -3.24 -1.99 -6.30
CA ILE A 81 -2.24 -1.70 -5.28
C ILE A 81 -1.71 -2.97 -4.60
N ASP A 82 -2.58 -3.90 -4.21
CA ASP A 82 -2.17 -5.13 -3.53
C ASP A 82 -1.18 -5.94 -4.38
N ALA A 83 -1.53 -6.15 -5.66
CA ALA A 83 -0.67 -6.88 -6.60
C ALA A 83 0.67 -6.17 -6.84
N ALA A 84 0.65 -4.85 -6.98
CA ALA A 84 1.87 -4.05 -7.16
C ALA A 84 2.77 -4.10 -5.93
N ALA A 85 2.20 -4.12 -4.73
CA ALA A 85 2.93 -4.26 -3.48
C ALA A 85 3.60 -5.64 -3.37
N HIS A 86 2.87 -6.73 -3.65
CA HIS A 86 3.42 -8.08 -3.67
C HIS A 86 4.56 -8.20 -4.68
N GLN A 87 4.36 -7.71 -5.92
CA GLN A 87 5.38 -7.72 -6.95
C GLN A 87 6.61 -6.92 -6.53
N GLY A 88 6.43 -5.74 -5.94
CA GLY A 88 7.54 -4.93 -5.45
C GLY A 88 8.36 -5.61 -4.36
N ALA A 89 7.71 -6.37 -3.46
CA ALA A 89 8.42 -7.17 -2.45
C ALA A 89 9.21 -8.31 -3.08
N LEU A 90 8.61 -9.03 -4.04
CA LEU A 90 9.26 -10.12 -4.79
C LEU A 90 10.46 -9.61 -5.59
N ASP A 91 10.31 -8.48 -6.29
CA ASP A 91 11.40 -7.85 -7.06
C ASP A 91 12.62 -7.47 -6.19
N ALA A 92 12.38 -7.21 -4.91
CA ALA A 92 13.42 -6.91 -3.93
C ALA A 92 13.95 -8.17 -3.19
N GLY A 93 13.49 -9.36 -3.55
CA GLY A 93 13.86 -10.61 -2.87
C GLY A 93 13.30 -10.73 -1.45
N GLY A 94 12.26 -9.96 -1.09
CA GLY A 94 11.68 -9.94 0.24
C GLY A 94 10.51 -10.90 0.42
N ALA A 95 10.19 -11.18 1.68
CA ALA A 95 9.03 -12.00 2.03
C ALA A 95 7.73 -11.27 1.70
N THR A 96 6.76 -12.03 1.18
CA THR A 96 5.41 -11.48 0.95
C THR A 96 4.33 -12.50 1.31
N PHE A 97 3.26 -12.02 1.95
CA PHE A 97 2.17 -12.84 2.44
C PHE A 97 0.84 -12.38 1.85
N VAL A 98 0.21 -13.26 1.08
CA VAL A 98 -1.12 -13.01 0.53
C VAL A 98 -2.16 -13.55 1.49
N VAL A 99 -3.05 -12.71 1.98
CA VAL A 99 -4.19 -13.18 2.78
C VAL A 99 -5.42 -13.27 1.88
N LEU A 100 -6.04 -14.46 1.75
CA LEU A 100 -7.18 -14.66 0.87
C LEU A 100 -8.52 -14.42 1.59
N GLY A 101 -9.53 -14.00 0.81
CA GLY A 101 -10.93 -13.97 1.24
C GLY A 101 -11.75 -15.11 0.61
N CYS A 102 -11.12 -16.23 0.28
CA CYS A 102 -11.71 -17.45 -0.29
C CYS A 102 -10.88 -18.66 0.13
N GLY A 103 -11.23 -19.85 -0.33
CA GLY A 103 -10.49 -21.08 -0.04
C GLY A 103 -9.03 -20.99 -0.42
N ILE A 104 -8.19 -21.66 0.36
CA ILE A 104 -6.71 -21.65 0.18
C ILE A 104 -6.29 -22.15 -1.21
N ASP A 105 -7.06 -23.02 -1.81
CA ASP A 105 -6.87 -23.61 -3.13
C ASP A 105 -7.47 -22.78 -4.28
N VAL A 106 -8.13 -21.65 -3.96
CA VAL A 106 -8.82 -20.82 -4.94
C VAL A 106 -8.00 -19.59 -5.29
N VAL A 107 -7.45 -19.54 -6.49
CA VAL A 107 -6.77 -18.36 -7.01
C VAL A 107 -7.82 -17.30 -7.39
N TYR A 108 -7.85 -16.20 -6.68
CA TYR A 108 -8.75 -15.08 -7.00
C TYR A 108 -8.07 -13.72 -6.77
N PRO A 109 -7.93 -12.88 -7.80
CA PRO A 109 -8.37 -13.08 -9.20
C PRO A 109 -7.47 -14.07 -9.97
N ASP A 110 -8.04 -14.79 -10.93
CA ASP A 110 -7.37 -15.89 -11.68
C ASP A 110 -6.05 -15.45 -12.34
N ARG A 111 -5.99 -14.19 -12.79
CA ARG A 111 -4.78 -13.60 -13.41
C ARG A 111 -3.56 -13.53 -12.48
N HIS A 112 -3.76 -13.69 -11.16
CA HIS A 112 -2.69 -13.65 -10.16
C HIS A 112 -2.04 -15.00 -9.88
N ALA A 113 -2.35 -16.05 -10.65
CA ALA A 113 -1.79 -17.39 -10.43
C ALA A 113 -0.25 -17.39 -10.33
N LYS A 114 0.44 -16.68 -11.24
CA LYS A 114 1.91 -16.56 -11.21
C LYS A 114 2.41 -15.77 -10.00
N LEU A 115 1.75 -14.67 -9.65
CA LEU A 115 2.07 -13.85 -8.50
C LEU A 115 1.93 -14.65 -7.20
N PHE A 116 0.84 -15.43 -7.09
CA PHE A 116 0.58 -16.24 -5.90
C PHE A 116 1.57 -17.40 -5.78
N ALA A 117 1.96 -18.04 -6.89
CA ALA A 117 3.01 -19.05 -6.87
C ALA A 117 4.34 -18.47 -6.36
N ALA A 118 4.76 -17.32 -6.88
CA ALA A 118 5.97 -16.65 -6.40
C ALA A 118 5.86 -16.19 -4.92
N ALA A 119 4.66 -15.79 -4.47
CA ALA A 119 4.45 -15.44 -3.07
C ALA A 119 4.56 -16.66 -2.14
N VAL A 120 4.16 -17.84 -2.58
CA VAL A 120 4.34 -19.11 -1.84
C VAL A 120 5.82 -19.40 -1.62
N ASP A 121 6.65 -19.21 -2.65
CA ASP A 121 8.09 -19.47 -2.59
C ASP A 121 8.83 -18.44 -1.68
N ALA A 122 8.40 -17.18 -1.69
CA ALA A 122 9.04 -16.11 -0.93
C ALA A 122 8.47 -15.93 0.51
N GLY A 123 7.28 -16.47 0.76
CA GLY A 123 6.57 -16.30 2.03
C GLY A 123 5.39 -17.25 2.13
N GLY A 124 4.18 -16.77 1.81
CA GLY A 124 3.03 -17.67 1.84
C GLY A 124 1.71 -17.04 1.45
N ILE A 125 0.74 -17.92 1.27
CA ILE A 125 -0.67 -17.61 1.15
C ILE A 125 -1.38 -18.09 2.41
N ILE A 126 -2.23 -17.26 2.97
CA ILE A 126 -2.95 -17.49 4.22
C ILE A 126 -4.44 -17.33 3.96
N SER A 127 -5.24 -18.25 4.44
CA SER A 127 -6.70 -18.13 4.38
C SER A 127 -7.36 -18.66 5.67
N GLU A 128 -8.40 -17.98 6.11
CA GLU A 128 -9.31 -18.48 7.15
C GLU A 128 -10.33 -19.50 6.59
N TYR A 129 -10.36 -19.62 5.26
CA TYR A 129 -11.32 -20.46 4.57
C TYR A 129 -10.65 -21.70 4.00
N GLY A 130 -11.20 -22.88 4.34
CA GLY A 130 -10.74 -24.18 3.86
C GLY A 130 -10.90 -24.35 2.34
N PRO A 131 -10.32 -25.43 1.80
CA PRO A 131 -10.37 -25.72 0.38
C PRO A 131 -11.80 -25.74 -0.19
N GLY A 132 -11.94 -25.35 -1.46
CA GLY A 132 -13.21 -25.31 -2.18
C GLY A 132 -14.13 -24.13 -1.86
N ARG A 133 -13.79 -23.28 -0.89
CA ARG A 133 -14.62 -22.10 -0.54
C ARG A 133 -14.53 -21.03 -1.60
N LYS A 134 -15.60 -20.85 -2.37
CA LYS A 134 -15.67 -19.85 -3.45
C LYS A 134 -15.59 -18.41 -2.90
N PRO A 135 -15.02 -17.46 -3.66
CA PRO A 135 -15.01 -16.05 -3.30
C PRO A 135 -16.43 -15.50 -3.11
N HIS A 136 -16.62 -14.74 -2.04
CA HIS A 136 -17.90 -14.06 -1.78
C HIS A 136 -17.63 -12.62 -1.29
N PRO A 137 -18.38 -11.61 -1.75
CA PRO A 137 -18.13 -10.20 -1.43
C PRO A 137 -17.99 -9.91 0.07
N GLY A 138 -18.79 -10.55 0.92
CA GLY A 138 -18.74 -10.39 2.38
C GLY A 138 -17.48 -10.93 3.06
N GLN A 139 -16.73 -11.84 2.42
CA GLN A 139 -15.53 -12.43 3.00
C GLN A 139 -14.31 -11.48 2.95
N PHE A 140 -14.23 -10.62 1.93
CA PHE A 140 -13.09 -9.71 1.77
C PHE A 140 -12.98 -8.67 2.90
N PRO A 141 -14.06 -7.99 3.33
CA PRO A 141 -14.00 -7.10 4.49
C PRO A 141 -13.64 -7.82 5.80
N VAL A 142 -14.11 -9.06 5.98
CA VAL A 142 -13.80 -9.88 7.16
C VAL A 142 -12.32 -10.24 7.18
N ARG A 143 -11.76 -10.68 6.06
CA ARG A 143 -10.35 -11.03 5.90
C ARG A 143 -9.41 -9.87 6.23
N ASN A 144 -9.80 -8.63 5.95
CA ASN A 144 -8.94 -7.46 6.12
C ASN A 144 -8.42 -7.28 7.56
N ARG A 145 -9.13 -7.83 8.57
CA ARG A 145 -8.63 -7.83 9.96
C ARG A 145 -7.34 -8.65 10.13
N ILE A 146 -7.19 -9.71 9.35
CA ILE A 146 -5.99 -10.54 9.37
C ILE A 146 -4.81 -9.78 8.76
N VAL A 147 -5.02 -9.10 7.61
CA VAL A 147 -3.99 -8.25 6.98
C VAL A 147 -3.51 -7.18 7.97
N ALA A 148 -4.44 -6.47 8.62
CA ALA A 148 -4.12 -5.41 9.56
C ALA A 148 -3.40 -5.94 10.82
N ALA A 149 -3.80 -7.11 11.32
CA ALA A 149 -3.23 -7.66 12.54
C ALA A 149 -1.81 -8.22 12.36
N LEU A 150 -1.51 -8.79 11.20
CA LEU A 150 -0.18 -9.33 10.89
C LEU A 150 0.88 -8.24 10.70
N ALA A 151 0.49 -7.00 10.42
CA ALA A 151 1.41 -5.91 10.14
C ALA A 151 1.66 -5.01 11.35
N GLU A 152 2.87 -4.43 11.44
CA GLU A 152 3.16 -3.38 12.42
C GLU A 152 2.60 -2.00 12.01
N ALA A 153 2.40 -1.80 10.70
CA ALA A 153 1.79 -0.61 10.12
C ALA A 153 0.99 -0.96 8.88
N THR A 154 -0.04 -0.15 8.58
CA THR A 154 -0.83 -0.28 7.36
C THR A 154 -0.70 0.98 6.51
N LEU A 155 -0.23 0.83 5.28
CA LEU A 155 -0.10 1.88 4.29
C LEU A 155 -1.23 1.79 3.27
N VAL A 156 -2.00 2.87 3.11
CA VAL A 156 -3.02 3.03 2.08
C VAL A 156 -2.46 3.92 0.97
N VAL A 157 -2.26 3.34 -0.23
CA VAL A 157 -1.61 4.07 -1.34
C VAL A 157 -2.62 4.87 -2.17
N GLU A 158 -3.75 4.29 -2.51
CA GLU A 158 -4.81 4.95 -3.27
C GLU A 158 -6.17 4.39 -2.84
N ALA A 159 -7.13 5.25 -2.53
CA ALA A 159 -8.44 4.82 -2.09
C ALA A 159 -9.55 5.82 -2.45
N LYS A 160 -10.71 5.33 -2.92
CA LYS A 160 -11.95 6.09 -2.97
C LYS A 160 -12.57 6.15 -1.56
N ARG A 161 -13.47 7.12 -1.28
CA ARG A 161 -14.11 7.32 0.05
C ARG A 161 -14.79 6.08 0.63
N ALA A 162 -15.35 5.20 -0.17
CA ALA A 162 -16.00 3.95 0.27
C ALA A 162 -15.18 2.70 -0.09
N SER A 163 -13.86 2.79 -0.10
CA SER A 163 -12.96 1.71 -0.51
C SER A 163 -12.81 0.64 0.59
N GLY A 164 -12.66 -0.62 0.18
CA GLY A 164 -12.31 -1.72 1.08
C GLY A 164 -10.96 -1.52 1.78
N ALA A 165 -10.02 -0.76 1.20
CA ALA A 165 -8.76 -0.43 1.81
C ALA A 165 -8.91 0.43 3.08
N LEU A 166 -9.94 1.30 3.12
CA LEU A 166 -10.26 2.09 4.31
C LEU A 166 -10.76 1.22 5.48
N ILE A 167 -11.36 0.06 5.17
CA ILE A 167 -11.73 -0.93 6.20
C ILE A 167 -10.46 -1.49 6.84
N THR A 168 -9.44 -1.81 6.05
CA THR A 168 -8.14 -2.29 6.59
C THR A 168 -7.48 -1.23 7.46
N ALA A 169 -7.46 0.04 7.03
CA ALA A 169 -6.94 1.16 7.81
C ALA A 169 -7.67 1.32 9.16
N ARG A 170 -9.00 1.21 9.16
CA ARG A 170 -9.81 1.25 10.38
C ARG A 170 -9.47 0.09 11.32
N ARG A 171 -9.36 -1.14 10.78
CA ARG A 171 -8.97 -2.31 11.57
C ARG A 171 -7.57 -2.15 12.17
N ALA A 172 -6.61 -1.62 11.42
CA ALA A 172 -5.28 -1.32 11.93
C ALA A 172 -5.34 -0.34 13.11
N ARG A 173 -6.11 0.74 12.99
CA ARG A 173 -6.32 1.71 14.07
C ARG A 173 -6.97 1.09 15.31
N GLU A 174 -8.01 0.29 15.13
CA GLU A 174 -8.70 -0.44 16.22
C GLU A 174 -7.75 -1.37 16.98
N LEU A 175 -6.72 -1.89 16.31
CA LEU A 175 -5.67 -2.74 16.88
C LEU A 175 -4.46 -1.94 17.43
N GLY A 176 -4.54 -0.61 17.48
CA GLY A 176 -3.42 0.25 17.91
C GLY A 176 -2.23 0.26 16.97
N ARG A 177 -2.41 -0.20 15.69
CA ARG A 177 -1.35 -0.21 14.68
C ARG A 177 -1.25 1.15 14.00
N ARG A 178 -0.05 1.50 13.56
CA ARG A 178 0.17 2.73 12.78
C ARG A 178 -0.57 2.66 11.45
N VAL A 179 -1.19 3.78 11.08
CA VAL A 179 -1.81 3.95 9.77
C VAL A 179 -1.06 5.04 9.02
N LEU A 180 -0.66 4.71 7.81
CA LEU A 180 0.04 5.59 6.87
C LEU A 180 -0.83 5.73 5.62
N ALA A 181 -0.79 6.86 4.95
CA ALA A 181 -1.53 7.04 3.71
C ALA A 181 -0.77 7.93 2.72
N VAL A 182 -0.85 7.58 1.44
CA VAL A 182 -0.32 8.43 0.37
C VAL A 182 -1.38 9.47 0.01
N PRO A 183 -1.12 10.78 0.21
CA PRO A 183 -2.05 11.83 -0.20
C PRO A 183 -2.27 11.83 -1.72
N GLY A 184 -3.44 12.31 -2.17
CA GLY A 184 -3.75 12.50 -3.58
C GLY A 184 -4.93 11.69 -4.10
N SER A 185 -5.64 10.97 -3.22
CA SER A 185 -6.93 10.36 -3.56
C SER A 185 -7.97 10.64 -2.46
N PRO A 186 -9.28 10.68 -2.81
CA PRO A 186 -10.30 11.15 -1.87
C PRO A 186 -10.34 10.41 -0.52
N GLY A 187 -10.08 9.10 -0.51
CA GLY A 187 -10.09 8.32 0.72
C GLY A 187 -8.80 8.48 1.54
N THR A 188 -7.66 8.60 0.90
CA THR A 188 -6.38 8.83 1.59
C THR A 188 -6.26 10.26 2.10
N ASP A 189 -6.76 11.26 1.35
CA ASP A 189 -6.82 12.64 1.79
C ASP A 189 -7.69 12.79 3.05
N GLU A 190 -8.83 12.08 3.11
CA GLU A 190 -9.69 12.04 4.30
C GLU A 190 -9.00 11.39 5.51
N LEU A 191 -8.26 10.29 5.31
CA LEU A 191 -7.47 9.65 6.38
C LEU A 191 -6.41 10.60 6.94
N CYS A 192 -5.71 11.33 6.08
CA CYS A 192 -4.70 12.30 6.50
C CYS A 192 -5.34 13.51 7.21
N ALA A 193 -6.37 14.11 6.62
CA ALA A 193 -7.05 15.28 7.16
C ALA A 193 -7.70 15.01 8.53
N SER A 194 -8.21 13.80 8.76
CA SER A 194 -8.79 13.39 10.05
C SER A 194 -7.76 13.00 11.11
N GLY A 195 -6.46 13.04 10.80
CA GLY A 195 -5.39 12.60 11.70
C GLY A 195 -5.37 11.10 11.98
N VAL A 196 -6.13 10.31 11.21
CA VAL A 196 -6.14 8.84 11.32
C VAL A 196 -4.88 8.24 10.75
N ALA A 197 -4.35 8.80 9.66
CA ALA A 197 -3.15 8.34 9.01
C ALA A 197 -2.08 9.45 8.98
N ARG A 198 -0.82 9.06 9.20
CA ARG A 198 0.33 9.90 8.90
C ARG A 198 0.54 9.92 7.38
N PRO A 199 0.65 11.11 6.75
CA PRO A 199 0.94 11.18 5.32
C PRO A 199 2.34 10.66 4.99
N VAL A 200 2.46 9.98 3.84
CA VAL A 200 3.69 9.43 3.28
C VAL A 200 3.63 9.59 1.77
N ALA A 201 4.47 10.42 1.19
CA ALA A 201 4.46 10.69 -0.24
C ALA A 201 5.51 9.89 -1.02
N ASP A 202 6.57 9.41 -0.35
CA ASP A 202 7.68 8.70 -0.97
C ASP A 202 8.34 7.67 -0.04
N GLU A 203 9.34 6.98 -0.57
CA GLU A 203 10.11 5.95 0.13
C GLU A 203 10.82 6.50 1.37
N ARG A 204 11.35 7.71 1.30
CA ARG A 204 12.06 8.37 2.42
C ARG A 204 11.10 8.65 3.58
N GLU A 205 9.92 9.19 3.27
CA GLU A 205 8.89 9.48 4.28
C GLU A 205 8.33 8.20 4.89
N LEU A 206 8.20 7.12 4.07
CA LEU A 206 7.83 5.80 4.56
C LEU A 206 8.85 5.30 5.58
N LEU A 207 10.13 5.31 5.24
CA LEU A 207 11.18 4.81 6.12
C LEU A 207 11.27 5.61 7.43
N ALA A 208 11.14 6.93 7.35
CA ALA A 208 11.08 7.78 8.54
C ALA A 208 9.83 7.49 9.41
N ALA A 209 8.67 7.30 8.77
CA ALA A 209 7.46 6.93 9.49
C ALA A 209 7.56 5.56 10.16
N LEU A 210 8.20 4.58 9.52
CA LEU A 210 8.44 3.25 10.09
C LEU A 210 9.45 3.30 11.24
N ALA A 211 10.47 4.15 11.16
CA ALA A 211 11.43 4.39 12.24
C ALA A 211 10.85 5.20 13.41
N GLY A 212 9.65 5.78 13.26
CA GLY A 212 9.04 6.62 14.29
C GLY A 212 9.64 8.03 14.39
N VAL A 213 10.33 8.49 13.34
CA VAL A 213 10.93 9.83 13.25
C VAL A 213 10.26 10.66 12.18
N GLU A 214 10.41 11.98 12.23
CA GLU A 214 10.02 12.84 11.12
C GLU A 214 11.04 12.74 9.99
N ALA A 215 10.54 12.70 8.76
CA ALA A 215 11.42 12.77 7.60
C ALA A 215 12.01 14.18 7.49
N ALA A 216 13.31 14.28 7.29
CA ALA A 216 13.91 15.55 6.91
C ALA A 216 13.21 16.11 5.65
N PRO A 217 13.05 17.44 5.50
CA PRO A 217 12.43 18.02 4.30
C PRO A 217 13.12 17.49 3.03
N ALA A 218 12.33 17.10 2.04
CA ALA A 218 12.89 16.74 0.76
C ALA A 218 13.49 17.99 0.11
N ALA A 219 14.72 17.92 -0.37
CA ALA A 219 15.25 18.97 -1.20
C ALA A 219 14.50 18.98 -2.54
N VAL A 220 14.05 20.16 -2.97
CA VAL A 220 13.47 20.30 -4.33
C VAL A 220 14.55 19.99 -5.34
N PRO A 221 14.34 19.05 -6.29
CA PRO A 221 15.30 18.84 -7.37
C PRO A 221 15.61 20.16 -8.08
N ALA A 222 16.87 20.40 -8.42
CA ALA A 222 17.27 21.64 -9.08
C ALA A 222 16.47 21.91 -10.38
N SER A 223 16.14 20.83 -11.13
CA SER A 223 15.29 20.88 -12.33
C SER A 223 13.87 21.39 -12.04
N LEU A 224 13.34 21.13 -10.87
CA LEU A 224 11.97 21.48 -10.47
C LEU A 224 11.89 22.73 -9.61
N GLY A 225 13.01 23.29 -9.15
CA GLY A 225 13.07 24.46 -8.28
C GLY A 225 12.21 25.63 -8.73
N PRO A 226 12.38 26.14 -9.96
CA PRO A 226 11.59 27.25 -10.50
C PRO A 226 10.09 26.93 -10.58
N LEU A 227 9.71 25.73 -11.01
CA LEU A 227 8.33 25.30 -11.16
C LEU A 227 7.64 25.17 -9.80
N VAL A 228 8.30 24.54 -8.83
CA VAL A 228 7.77 24.39 -7.46
C VAL A 228 7.62 25.76 -6.81
N ALA A 229 8.56 26.70 -7.01
CA ALA A 229 8.46 28.05 -6.52
C ALA A 229 7.24 28.79 -7.13
N ALA A 230 7.04 28.65 -8.45
CA ALA A 230 5.87 29.24 -9.12
C ALA A 230 4.53 28.67 -8.65
N LEU A 231 4.47 27.37 -8.30
CA LEU A 231 3.27 26.72 -7.76
C LEU A 231 2.97 27.08 -6.30
N ARG A 232 3.96 27.48 -5.52
CA ARG A 232 3.76 27.95 -4.12
C ARG A 232 2.89 29.21 -4.02
N SER A 233 2.84 30.01 -5.08
CA SER A 233 1.94 31.18 -5.13
C SER A 233 0.46 30.82 -5.38
N GLY A 234 0.14 29.54 -5.46
CA GLY A 234 -1.21 29.00 -5.63
C GLY A 234 -1.37 28.11 -6.88
N ALA A 235 -2.45 27.34 -6.87
CA ALA A 235 -2.75 26.41 -7.97
C ALA A 235 -2.96 27.18 -9.30
N ALA A 236 -2.26 26.74 -10.34
CA ALA A 236 -2.22 27.41 -11.63
C ALA A 236 -2.34 26.42 -12.81
N ARG A 237 -2.78 26.93 -13.96
CA ARG A 237 -2.76 26.19 -15.23
C ARG A 237 -1.36 26.23 -15.84
N PRO A 238 -0.99 25.25 -16.68
CA PRO A 238 0.33 25.24 -17.32
C PRO A 238 0.69 26.55 -18.07
N ILE A 239 -0.29 27.16 -18.72
CA ILE A 239 -0.10 28.42 -19.43
C ILE A 239 0.21 29.58 -18.48
N ASP A 240 -0.44 29.64 -17.32
CA ASP A 240 -0.22 30.68 -16.33
C ASP A 240 1.17 30.51 -15.69
N LEU A 241 1.64 29.28 -15.51
CA LEU A 241 2.99 28.97 -15.04
C LEU A 241 4.05 29.35 -16.07
N ALA A 242 3.82 29.06 -17.34
CA ALA A 242 4.72 29.45 -18.42
C ALA A 242 4.95 30.97 -18.45
N LEU A 243 3.88 31.75 -18.32
CA LEU A 243 3.95 33.22 -18.23
C LEU A 243 4.72 33.68 -16.98
N ARG A 244 4.44 33.08 -15.81
CA ARG A 244 5.13 33.46 -14.54
C ARG A 244 6.63 33.15 -14.57
N MET A 245 7.00 32.06 -15.22
CA MET A 245 8.37 31.56 -15.24
C MET A 245 9.19 32.10 -16.42
N GLY A 246 8.54 32.76 -17.41
CA GLY A 246 9.19 33.13 -18.66
C GLY A 246 9.66 31.92 -19.47
N ALA A 247 9.00 30.78 -19.30
CA ALA A 247 9.32 29.51 -19.93
C ALA A 247 8.33 29.20 -21.06
N THR A 248 8.67 28.28 -21.94
CA THR A 248 7.76 27.80 -22.96
C THR A 248 6.76 26.80 -22.38
N LEU A 249 5.57 26.70 -22.99
CA LEU A 249 4.54 25.76 -22.52
C LEU A 249 5.02 24.28 -22.55
N PRO A 250 5.76 23.81 -23.58
CA PRO A 250 6.32 22.46 -23.56
C PRO A 250 7.28 22.20 -22.38
N GLU A 251 8.14 23.14 -22.04
CA GLU A 251 9.06 23.02 -20.89
C GLU A 251 8.29 22.91 -19.57
N VAL A 252 7.25 23.73 -19.38
CA VAL A 252 6.39 23.67 -18.20
C VAL A 252 5.62 22.35 -18.12
N LEU A 253 5.10 21.86 -19.24
CA LEU A 253 4.40 20.56 -19.28
C LEU A 253 5.34 19.40 -18.94
N ALA A 254 6.58 19.40 -19.45
CA ALA A 254 7.58 18.40 -19.10
C ALA A 254 7.93 18.47 -17.61
N GLY A 255 8.17 19.66 -17.07
CA GLY A 255 8.44 19.86 -15.64
C GLY A 255 7.26 19.46 -14.75
N LEU A 256 6.01 19.74 -15.18
CA LEU A 256 4.82 19.29 -14.44
C LEU A 256 4.67 17.78 -14.44
N ALA A 257 4.96 17.10 -15.56
CA ALA A 257 4.94 15.64 -15.61
C ALA A 257 6.02 15.03 -14.68
N GLU A 258 7.23 15.58 -14.68
CA GLU A 258 8.30 15.20 -13.75
C GLU A 258 7.88 15.46 -12.30
N ALA A 259 7.27 16.62 -12.00
CA ALA A 259 6.81 16.98 -10.67
C ALA A 259 5.66 16.09 -10.18
N GLU A 260 4.73 15.66 -11.05
CA GLU A 260 3.69 14.69 -10.71
C GLU A 260 4.30 13.31 -10.43
N LEU A 261 5.19 12.83 -11.28
CA LEU A 261 5.85 11.53 -11.11
C LEU A 261 6.71 11.47 -9.85
N SER A 262 7.34 12.57 -9.48
CA SER A 262 8.19 12.68 -8.28
C SER A 262 7.44 13.17 -7.03
N GLY A 263 6.12 13.42 -7.13
CA GLY A 263 5.27 13.78 -5.99
C GLY A 263 5.47 15.20 -5.47
N TRP A 264 5.95 16.13 -6.31
CA TRP A 264 6.05 17.56 -5.98
C TRP A 264 4.81 18.37 -6.36
N ALA A 265 4.05 17.90 -7.35
CA ALA A 265 2.82 18.54 -7.77
C ALA A 265 1.70 17.52 -7.99
N ARG A 266 0.46 17.98 -7.95
CA ARG A 266 -0.69 17.20 -8.40
C ARG A 266 -1.58 18.01 -9.31
N ARG A 267 -2.24 17.30 -10.21
CA ARG A 267 -3.24 17.86 -11.10
C ARG A 267 -4.59 17.97 -10.39
N LEU A 268 -5.22 19.13 -10.51
CA LEU A 268 -6.57 19.41 -10.01
C LEU A 268 -7.60 19.35 -11.16
N PRO A 269 -8.90 19.25 -10.84
CA PRO A 269 -9.97 19.47 -11.82
C PRO A 269 -9.81 20.79 -12.55
N GLY A 270 -10.10 20.82 -13.86
CA GLY A 270 -9.92 22.00 -14.71
C GLY A 270 -8.48 22.19 -15.21
N GLY A 271 -7.61 21.18 -15.10
CA GLY A 271 -6.26 21.21 -15.64
C GLY A 271 -5.29 22.14 -14.90
N ARG A 272 -5.60 22.51 -13.67
CA ARG A 272 -4.72 23.26 -12.76
C ARG A 272 -3.79 22.30 -12.04
N PHE A 273 -2.67 22.81 -11.56
CA PHE A 273 -1.70 22.08 -10.72
C PHE A 273 -1.46 22.82 -9.43
N GLU A 274 -1.21 22.09 -8.37
CA GLU A 274 -0.79 22.64 -7.08
C GLU A 274 0.42 21.89 -6.53
N VAL A 275 1.18 22.51 -5.66
CA VAL A 275 2.29 21.89 -4.95
C VAL A 275 1.76 20.91 -3.90
N LEU A 276 2.31 19.70 -3.85
CA LEU A 276 1.96 18.69 -2.84
C LEU A 276 2.78 18.81 -1.56
N ARG A 277 4.02 19.33 -1.66
CA ARG A 277 4.95 19.46 -0.55
C ARG A 277 5.19 20.93 -0.28
N ALA A 278 4.61 21.45 0.81
CA ALA A 278 5.04 22.70 1.40
C ALA A 278 6.22 22.40 2.34
N ASN A 279 7.28 23.21 2.26
CA ASN A 279 8.32 23.17 3.28
C ASN A 279 7.75 23.60 4.61
#